data_858523d3878844eaea476f48309049b3
#
_entry.id   858523d3878844eaea476f48309049b3
#
_cell.length_a   1.000
_cell.length_b   1.000
_cell.length_c   1.000
_cell.angle_alpha   90.00
_cell.angle_beta   90.00
_cell.angle_gamma   90.00
#
_symmetry.space_group_name_H-M   'P 1'
#
loop_
_entity.id
_entity.type
_entity.pdbx_description
1 polymer ?
#
loop_
_entity_poly.entity_id
_entity_poly.type
_entity_poly.pdbx_seq_one_letter_code
_entity_poly.pdbx_strand_id
1 'polypeptide(L)'
;MKYTAVTLVLAAALLTGCGSDDYTIKLDGVHGRTDVQLINTSQVPLDFHIGSFKGNGDAPDIKAHKYRVGTLEAGQDQQQVKVDHNWADERLSVQAFHRLTAQGSEYLRYKSEVGKDLTLVAWQEGTQVRLSMFRKSSNSQNGVYRMRLLATSDDVMVQAGNVRLPLKKGELSAWFSLNHCLGDLKLNDQMVDVCKATAGQSFLLVVDKSRLLSLTQS
;
A
#
# COMPACT_ATOMS: atom_id res chain seq x y z
N MET A 1 31.78 17.14 62.69
CA MET A 1 31.08 16.68 61.49
C MET A 1 29.61 16.57 61.84
N LYS A 2 28.79 17.49 61.36
CA LYS A 2 27.35 17.55 61.66
C LYS A 2 26.57 17.06 60.41
N TYR A 3 25.84 15.97 60.53
CA TYR A 3 24.92 15.49 59.52
C TYR A 3 23.54 16.07 59.74
N THR A 4 23.06 16.85 58.79
CA THR A 4 21.70 17.38 58.78
C THR A 4 20.81 16.40 58.01
N ALA A 5 19.86 15.78 58.69
CA ALA A 5 18.84 14.96 58.12
C ALA A 5 17.76 15.83 57.46
N VAL A 6 17.53 15.64 56.19
CA VAL A 6 16.40 16.27 55.44
C VAL A 6 15.24 15.29 55.43
N THR A 7 14.19 15.64 56.16
CA THR A 7 12.93 14.88 56.20
C THR A 7 12.06 15.29 55.02
N LEU A 8 11.83 14.35 54.12
CA LEU A 8 10.92 14.51 52.95
C LEU A 8 9.50 14.18 53.44
N VAL A 9 8.65 15.17 53.51
CA VAL A 9 7.20 15.01 53.79
C VAL A 9 6.50 14.71 52.50
N LEU A 10 6.00 13.45 52.32
CA LEU A 10 5.14 13.06 51.24
C LEU A 10 3.69 13.45 51.57
N ALA A 11 3.15 14.47 50.96
CA ALA A 11 1.72 14.80 51.04
C ALA A 11 0.93 13.94 50.05
N ALA A 12 0.24 12.92 50.53
CA ALA A 12 -0.73 12.16 49.78
C ALA A 12 -2.04 12.96 49.72
N ALA A 13 -2.35 13.55 48.57
CA ALA A 13 -3.65 14.12 48.28
C ALA A 13 -4.58 13.03 47.78
N LEU A 14 -5.51 12.61 48.61
CA LEU A 14 -6.66 11.77 48.23
C LEU A 14 -7.66 12.66 47.49
N LEU A 15 -7.67 12.53 46.18
CA LEU A 15 -8.74 13.09 45.35
C LEU A 15 -9.81 12.00 45.13
N THR A 16 -10.80 11.97 45.99
CA THR A 16 -12.10 11.34 45.72
C THR A 16 -12.93 12.33 44.89
N GLY A 17 -12.92 12.13 43.61
CA GLY A 17 -13.80 12.82 42.66
C GLY A 17 -14.52 11.79 41.82
N CYS A 18 -15.72 11.33 42.28
CA CYS A 18 -16.72 10.75 41.38
C CYS A 18 -17.25 11.87 40.51
N GLY A 19 -16.78 11.94 39.29
CA GLY A 19 -17.34 12.69 38.19
C GLY A 19 -17.02 11.91 36.96
N SER A 20 -18.02 11.22 36.40
CA SER A 20 -17.94 10.60 35.09
C SER A 20 -18.01 11.71 34.02
N ASP A 21 -17.03 12.57 33.97
CA ASP A 21 -16.82 13.41 32.81
C ASP A 21 -16.05 12.56 31.80
N ASP A 22 -16.77 12.14 30.78
CA ASP A 22 -16.21 11.59 29.56
C ASP A 22 -15.28 12.66 28.94
N TYR A 23 -14.05 12.71 29.42
CA TYR A 23 -13.00 13.47 28.76
C TYR A 23 -12.67 12.75 27.45
N THR A 24 -13.53 12.96 26.46
CA THR A 24 -13.15 12.73 25.07
C THR A 24 -12.04 13.75 24.79
N ILE A 25 -10.78 13.33 24.93
CA ILE A 25 -9.66 14.10 24.40
C ILE A 25 -9.91 14.17 22.90
N LYS A 26 -10.53 15.25 22.46
CA LYS A 26 -10.55 15.61 21.04
C LYS A 26 -9.10 15.92 20.70
N LEU A 27 -8.40 14.96 20.16
CA LEU A 27 -7.16 15.17 19.42
C LEU A 27 -7.54 15.86 18.10
N ASP A 28 -8.08 17.07 18.19
CA ASP A 28 -8.24 17.95 17.05
C ASP A 28 -6.82 18.29 16.57
N GLY A 29 -6.41 17.70 15.45
CA GLY A 29 -5.18 18.08 14.79
C GLY A 29 -4.10 17.02 14.60
N VAL A 30 -4.37 15.74 14.76
CA VAL A 30 -3.46 14.72 14.22
C VAL A 30 -3.69 14.62 12.71
N HIS A 31 -3.09 15.56 11.99
CA HIS A 31 -3.01 15.48 10.53
C HIS A 31 -1.92 14.48 10.18
N GLY A 32 -2.33 13.31 9.74
CA GLY A 32 -1.43 12.31 9.15
C GLY A 32 -1.40 12.48 7.64
N ARG A 33 -0.30 12.05 7.03
CA ARG A 33 -0.16 11.99 5.58
C ARG A 33 0.36 10.61 5.20
N THR A 34 -0.23 10.02 4.19
CA THR A 34 0.19 8.75 3.61
C THR A 34 0.60 8.99 2.17
N ASP A 35 1.80 8.56 1.80
CA ASP A 35 2.22 8.53 0.41
C ASP A 35 1.64 7.27 -0.24
N VAL A 36 0.92 7.46 -1.34
CA VAL A 36 0.32 6.36 -2.11
C VAL A 36 0.96 6.32 -3.49
N GLN A 37 1.57 5.19 -3.80
CA GLN A 37 2.06 4.90 -5.13
C GLN A 37 0.93 4.30 -5.95
N LEU A 38 0.51 4.98 -7.00
CA LEU A 38 -0.49 4.53 -7.97
C LEU A 38 0.23 3.85 -9.13
N ILE A 39 -0.27 2.69 -9.56
CA ILE A 39 0.24 1.93 -10.71
C ILE A 39 -0.95 1.51 -11.56
N ASN A 40 -0.92 1.79 -12.85
CA ASN A 40 -1.94 1.35 -13.80
C ASN A 40 -1.34 0.34 -14.79
N THR A 41 -1.63 -0.94 -14.59
CA THR A 41 -1.25 -2.00 -15.54
C THR A 41 -2.41 -2.45 -16.43
N SER A 42 -3.56 -1.78 -16.34
CA SER A 42 -4.70 -2.03 -17.23
C SER A 42 -4.46 -1.45 -18.63
N GLN A 43 -5.31 -1.82 -19.57
CA GLN A 43 -5.24 -1.35 -20.95
C GLN A 43 -6.04 -0.05 -21.19
N VAL A 44 -6.51 0.59 -20.11
CA VAL A 44 -7.35 1.78 -20.18
C VAL A 44 -6.84 2.89 -19.27
N PRO A 45 -7.03 4.16 -19.64
CA PRO A 45 -6.69 5.28 -18.78
C PRO A 45 -7.66 5.33 -17.60
N LEU A 46 -7.13 5.57 -16.39
CA LEU A 46 -7.85 5.52 -15.13
C LEU A 46 -7.70 6.81 -14.33
N ASP A 47 -8.82 7.27 -13.76
CA ASP A 47 -8.86 8.25 -12.69
C ASP A 47 -8.95 7.52 -11.35
N PHE A 48 -7.97 7.76 -10.48
CA PHE A 48 -7.92 7.17 -9.14
C PHE A 48 -8.57 8.12 -8.13
N HIS A 49 -9.52 7.59 -7.36
CA HIS A 49 -10.23 8.31 -6.34
C HIS A 49 -9.96 7.67 -4.98
N ILE A 50 -9.58 8.51 -4.01
CA ILE A 50 -9.35 8.10 -2.62
C ILE A 50 -10.07 9.08 -1.71
N GLY A 51 -10.93 8.54 -0.84
CA GLY A 51 -11.60 9.29 0.22
C GLY A 51 -11.26 8.69 1.58
N SER A 52 -11.06 9.54 2.59
CA SER A 52 -10.88 9.09 3.96
C SER A 52 -12.18 9.20 4.76
N PHE A 53 -12.37 8.32 5.75
CA PHE A 53 -13.50 8.35 6.66
C PHE A 53 -13.16 7.70 8.00
N LYS A 54 -13.87 8.09 9.05
CA LYS A 54 -13.70 7.49 10.39
C LYS A 54 -13.98 5.99 10.37
N GLY A 55 -13.28 5.22 11.18
CA GLY A 55 -13.40 3.77 11.25
C GLY A 55 -14.83 3.26 11.53
N ASN A 56 -15.64 4.06 12.25
CA ASN A 56 -17.05 3.81 12.57
C ASN A 56 -18.03 4.65 11.75
N GLY A 57 -17.55 5.40 10.76
CA GLY A 57 -18.39 6.27 9.91
C GLY A 57 -18.78 5.61 8.60
N ASP A 58 -19.71 6.28 7.91
CA ASP A 58 -20.10 5.91 6.55
C ASP A 58 -19.02 6.29 5.56
N ALA A 59 -18.76 5.39 4.62
CA ALA A 59 -17.82 5.67 3.54
C ALA A 59 -18.42 6.73 2.60
N PRO A 60 -17.66 7.75 2.20
CA PRO A 60 -18.14 8.77 1.28
C PRO A 60 -18.41 8.18 -0.11
N ASP A 61 -19.34 8.81 -0.85
CA ASP A 61 -19.40 8.59 -2.30
C ASP A 61 -18.18 9.26 -2.96
N ILE A 62 -17.19 8.44 -3.31
CA ILE A 62 -15.92 8.92 -3.85
C ILE A 62 -15.94 9.17 -5.37
N LYS A 63 -17.09 9.07 -6.03
CA LYS A 63 -17.21 9.41 -7.47
C LYS A 63 -16.97 10.89 -7.74
N ALA A 64 -17.22 11.76 -6.76
CA ALA A 64 -17.05 13.19 -6.92
C ALA A 64 -15.58 13.55 -7.22
N HIS A 65 -15.40 14.53 -8.10
CA HIS A 65 -14.08 15.00 -8.57
C HIS A 65 -13.12 15.39 -7.43
N LYS A 66 -13.64 15.87 -6.30
CA LYS A 66 -12.83 16.25 -5.13
C LYS A 66 -12.01 15.09 -4.53
N TYR A 67 -12.39 13.84 -4.82
CA TYR A 67 -11.67 12.66 -4.34
C TYR A 67 -10.65 12.12 -5.36
N ARG A 68 -10.59 12.70 -6.56
CA ARG A 68 -9.61 12.30 -7.56
C ARG A 68 -8.21 12.74 -7.11
N VAL A 69 -7.34 11.76 -6.94
CA VAL A 69 -5.95 11.95 -6.48
C VAL A 69 -4.93 11.85 -7.60
N GLY A 70 -5.28 11.18 -8.70
CA GLY A 70 -4.39 11.04 -9.85
C GLY A 70 -5.08 10.47 -11.06
N THR A 71 -4.49 10.69 -12.23
CA THR A 71 -4.90 10.12 -13.51
C THR A 71 -3.69 9.43 -14.13
N LEU A 72 -3.83 8.16 -14.49
CA LEU A 72 -2.77 7.39 -15.14
C LEU A 72 -3.25 6.85 -16.48
N GLU A 73 -2.38 6.97 -17.50
CA GLU A 73 -2.63 6.40 -18.81
C GLU A 73 -2.55 4.85 -18.80
N ALA A 74 -2.93 4.24 -19.89
CA ALA A 74 -2.94 2.78 -20.04
C ALA A 74 -1.52 2.20 -19.98
N GLY A 75 -1.34 1.17 -19.18
CA GLY A 75 -0.14 0.34 -19.13
C GLY A 75 1.11 1.02 -18.57
N GLN A 76 1.64 0.48 -17.51
CA GLN A 76 2.96 0.81 -16.93
C GLN A 76 3.15 2.23 -16.38
N ASP A 77 2.13 3.06 -16.40
CA ASP A 77 2.23 4.39 -15.83
C ASP A 77 2.14 4.34 -14.31
N GLN A 78 2.92 5.18 -13.64
CA GLN A 78 2.95 5.24 -12.19
C GLN A 78 3.08 6.68 -11.69
N GLN A 79 2.45 6.94 -10.56
CA GLN A 79 2.46 8.25 -9.92
C GLN A 79 2.49 8.11 -8.41
N GLN A 80 3.23 8.97 -7.72
CA GLN A 80 3.16 9.10 -6.27
C GLN A 80 2.24 10.26 -5.92
N VAL A 81 1.27 10.01 -5.04
CA VAL A 81 0.32 11.01 -4.55
C VAL A 81 0.32 11.02 -3.03
N LYS A 82 -0.14 12.13 -2.45
CA LYS A 82 -0.24 12.30 -1.00
C LYS A 82 -1.71 12.36 -0.60
N VAL A 83 -2.09 11.55 0.39
CA VAL A 83 -3.43 11.53 0.96
C VAL A 83 -3.35 12.05 2.39
N ASP A 84 -4.05 13.14 2.66
CA ASP A 84 -4.13 13.71 3.99
C ASP A 84 -5.18 12.98 4.83
N HIS A 85 -4.86 12.74 6.09
CA HIS A 85 -5.72 12.10 7.08
C HIS A 85 -6.06 13.09 8.18
N ASN A 86 -7.33 13.14 8.54
CA ASN A 86 -7.81 14.01 9.62
C ASN A 86 -7.97 13.29 10.97
N TRP A 87 -7.79 11.95 10.99
CA TRP A 87 -8.07 11.12 12.16
C TRP A 87 -7.07 9.99 12.30
N ALA A 88 -6.76 9.63 13.54
CA ALA A 88 -5.85 8.52 13.82
C ALA A 88 -6.40 7.12 13.44
N ASP A 89 -7.73 6.93 13.45
CA ASP A 89 -8.41 5.69 13.03
C ASP A 89 -9.23 5.94 11.77
N GLU A 90 -8.54 6.14 10.66
CA GLU A 90 -9.15 6.36 9.38
C GLU A 90 -9.14 5.10 8.50
N ARG A 91 -10.17 5.02 7.70
CA ARG A 91 -10.25 4.07 6.58
C ARG A 91 -10.20 4.82 5.28
N LEU A 92 -9.58 4.21 4.30
CA LEU A 92 -9.56 4.71 2.94
C LEU A 92 -10.60 3.97 2.12
N SER A 93 -11.39 4.75 1.39
CA SER A 93 -12.24 4.29 0.31
C SER A 93 -11.49 4.52 -0.98
N VAL A 94 -11.33 3.50 -1.79
CA VAL A 94 -10.54 3.57 -3.01
C VAL A 94 -11.32 2.98 -4.17
N GLN A 95 -11.32 3.69 -5.28
CA GLN A 95 -11.88 3.22 -6.54
C GLN A 95 -11.12 3.84 -7.72
N ALA A 96 -11.01 3.10 -8.81
CA ALA A 96 -10.53 3.63 -10.07
C ALA A 96 -11.66 3.69 -11.08
N PHE A 97 -11.72 4.75 -11.86
CA PHE A 97 -12.75 4.95 -12.88
C PHE A 97 -12.12 4.98 -14.26
N HIS A 98 -12.70 4.26 -15.19
CA HIS A 98 -12.34 4.37 -16.59
C HIS A 98 -12.66 5.79 -17.06
N ARG A 99 -11.64 6.52 -17.47
CA ARG A 99 -11.72 7.95 -17.80
C ARG A 99 -12.75 8.30 -18.86
N LEU A 100 -12.96 7.43 -19.86
CA LEU A 100 -13.87 7.70 -20.98
C LEU A 100 -15.31 7.24 -20.70
N THR A 101 -15.49 6.15 -19.94
CA THR A 101 -16.82 5.56 -19.71
C THR A 101 -17.38 5.81 -18.33
N ALA A 102 -16.56 6.35 -17.43
CA ALA A 102 -16.86 6.51 -16.00
C ALA A 102 -17.24 5.19 -15.27
N GLN A 103 -16.97 4.04 -15.90
CA GLN A 103 -17.16 2.74 -15.28
C GLN A 103 -16.12 2.59 -14.15
N GLY A 104 -16.59 2.34 -12.94
CA GLY A 104 -15.74 2.14 -11.76
C GLY A 104 -15.24 0.70 -11.64
N SER A 105 -14.05 0.56 -11.04
CA SER A 105 -13.58 -0.71 -10.48
C SER A 105 -14.46 -1.15 -9.31
N GLU A 106 -14.17 -2.31 -8.75
CA GLU A 106 -14.66 -2.64 -7.42
C GLU A 106 -14.22 -1.57 -6.40
N TYR A 107 -15.03 -1.43 -5.36
CA TYR A 107 -14.78 -0.48 -4.29
C TYR A 107 -13.94 -1.17 -3.21
N LEU A 108 -12.77 -0.63 -2.90
CA LEU A 108 -11.93 -1.12 -1.82
C LEU A 108 -12.08 -0.26 -0.57
N ARG A 109 -12.13 -0.93 0.57
CA ARG A 109 -12.00 -0.31 1.90
C ARG A 109 -10.71 -0.80 2.53
N TYR A 110 -9.86 0.12 2.90
CA TYR A 110 -8.56 -0.19 3.49
C TYR A 110 -8.41 0.54 4.84
N LYS A 111 -8.04 -0.20 5.87
CA LYS A 111 -7.68 0.43 7.15
C LYS A 111 -6.30 1.06 6.99
N SER A 112 -6.24 2.38 6.96
CA SER A 112 -4.97 3.07 6.89
C SER A 112 -4.32 3.11 8.27
N GLU A 113 -3.01 2.99 8.29
CA GLU A 113 -2.19 3.32 9.44
C GLU A 113 -1.45 4.61 9.09
N VAL A 114 -1.65 5.63 9.91
CA VAL A 114 -1.01 6.94 9.72
C VAL A 114 0.51 6.77 9.57
N GLY A 115 1.07 7.40 8.54
CA GLY A 115 2.50 7.35 8.25
C GLY A 115 3.01 6.05 7.62
N LYS A 116 2.12 5.17 7.16
CA LYS A 116 2.50 3.98 6.39
C LYS A 116 2.19 4.19 4.92
N ASP A 117 3.22 4.19 4.11
CA ASP A 117 3.08 4.32 2.66
C ASP A 117 2.34 3.12 2.06
N LEU A 118 1.59 3.37 1.02
CA LEU A 118 0.75 2.39 0.34
C LEU A 118 1.15 2.26 -1.13
N THR A 119 0.88 1.09 -1.68
CA THR A 119 0.89 0.86 -3.13
C THR A 119 -0.49 0.41 -3.56
N LEU A 120 -1.04 1.10 -4.56
CA LEU A 120 -2.32 0.79 -5.20
C LEU A 120 -2.04 0.42 -6.66
N VAL A 121 -2.39 -0.81 -7.01
CA VAL A 121 -2.23 -1.34 -8.37
C VAL A 121 -3.61 -1.54 -8.98
N ALA A 122 -3.87 -0.89 -10.10
CA ALA A 122 -5.02 -1.18 -10.95
C ALA A 122 -4.58 -2.16 -12.06
N TRP A 123 -5.36 -3.20 -12.24
CA TRP A 123 -5.12 -4.24 -13.23
C TRP A 123 -6.44 -4.71 -13.86
N GLN A 124 -6.40 -5.46 -14.94
CA GLN A 124 -7.59 -5.81 -15.70
C GLN A 124 -7.88 -7.31 -15.60
N GLU A 125 -9.15 -7.63 -15.32
CA GLU A 125 -9.70 -8.97 -15.40
C GLU A 125 -10.85 -8.99 -16.42
N GLY A 126 -10.59 -9.52 -17.59
CA GLY A 126 -11.53 -9.39 -18.72
C GLY A 126 -11.75 -7.91 -19.07
N THR A 127 -12.99 -7.44 -18.94
CA THR A 127 -13.35 -6.03 -19.15
C THR A 127 -13.38 -5.20 -17.84
N GLN A 128 -13.21 -5.85 -16.69
CA GLN A 128 -13.30 -5.18 -15.40
C GLN A 128 -11.94 -4.72 -14.90
N VAL A 129 -11.90 -3.52 -14.34
CA VAL A 129 -10.73 -3.03 -13.61
C VAL A 129 -10.81 -3.55 -12.18
N ARG A 130 -9.74 -4.19 -11.73
CA ARG A 130 -9.54 -4.64 -10.36
C ARG A 130 -8.50 -3.77 -9.66
N LEU A 131 -8.58 -3.72 -8.35
CA LEU A 131 -7.63 -2.99 -7.51
C LEU A 131 -6.99 -3.92 -6.49
N SER A 132 -5.69 -3.77 -6.31
CA SER A 132 -4.95 -4.36 -5.20
C SER A 132 -4.26 -3.26 -4.42
N MET A 133 -4.46 -3.21 -3.10
CA MET A 133 -3.85 -2.22 -2.23
C MET A 133 -3.11 -2.90 -1.08
N PHE A 134 -1.89 -2.50 -0.83
CA PHE A 134 -1.06 -3.06 0.23
C PHE A 134 -0.05 -2.02 0.73
N ARG A 135 0.50 -2.28 1.92
CA ARG A 135 1.55 -1.43 2.47
C ARG A 135 2.78 -1.48 1.58
N LYS A 136 3.32 -0.32 1.29
CA LYS A 136 4.66 -0.21 0.75
C LYS A 136 5.63 -0.70 1.83
N SER A 137 6.46 -1.66 1.48
CA SER A 137 7.47 -2.18 2.39
C SER A 137 8.74 -2.43 1.60
N SER A 138 9.87 -2.11 2.18
CA SER A 138 11.18 -2.42 1.63
C SER A 138 11.79 -3.60 2.39
N ASN A 139 12.53 -4.42 1.68
CA ASN A 139 13.31 -5.52 2.24
C ASN A 139 14.65 -5.60 1.50
N SER A 140 15.33 -4.46 1.42
CA SER A 140 16.60 -4.32 0.70
C SER A 140 17.69 -5.15 1.35
N GLN A 141 18.51 -5.81 0.52
CA GLN A 141 19.63 -6.64 0.94
C GLN A 141 20.80 -6.46 -0.05
N ASN A 142 21.96 -6.13 0.47
CA ASN A 142 23.14 -5.88 -0.36
C ASN A 142 23.48 -7.07 -1.26
N GLY A 143 23.85 -6.80 -2.51
CA GLY A 143 24.34 -7.77 -3.47
C GLY A 143 23.29 -8.64 -4.15
N VAL A 144 22.00 -8.50 -3.79
CA VAL A 144 20.91 -9.27 -4.40
C VAL A 144 19.76 -8.34 -4.81
N TYR A 145 18.91 -8.82 -5.71
CA TYR A 145 17.66 -8.17 -6.08
C TYR A 145 16.54 -8.73 -5.20
N ARG A 146 15.96 -7.90 -4.33
CA ARG A 146 14.83 -8.32 -3.49
C ARG A 146 13.54 -8.01 -4.19
N MET A 147 12.74 -9.06 -4.43
CA MET A 147 11.54 -9.00 -5.25
C MET A 147 10.33 -9.52 -4.51
N ARG A 148 9.16 -8.96 -4.82
CA ARG A 148 7.85 -9.55 -4.57
C ARG A 148 6.96 -9.35 -5.79
N LEU A 149 6.04 -10.27 -6.02
CA LEU A 149 5.17 -10.27 -7.19
C LEU A 149 3.71 -10.07 -6.81
N LEU A 150 2.99 -9.34 -7.68
CA LEU A 150 1.54 -9.36 -7.76
C LEU A 150 1.13 -10.01 -9.08
N ALA A 151 0.41 -11.15 -9.03
CA ALA A 151 -0.16 -11.79 -10.20
C ALA A 151 -1.52 -11.16 -10.55
N THR A 152 -1.75 -10.76 -11.82
CA THR A 152 -2.93 -9.97 -12.20
C THR A 152 -3.93 -10.69 -13.09
N SER A 153 -3.55 -11.78 -13.76
CA SER A 153 -4.47 -12.47 -14.68
C SER A 153 -4.82 -13.88 -14.24
N ASP A 154 -3.88 -14.76 -14.27
CA ASP A 154 -4.04 -16.17 -13.92
C ASP A 154 -3.09 -16.53 -12.78
N ASP A 155 -3.27 -17.72 -12.23
CA ASP A 155 -2.30 -18.30 -11.31
C ASP A 155 -0.95 -18.45 -12.02
N VAL A 156 0.12 -18.04 -11.34
CA VAL A 156 1.46 -18.01 -11.88
C VAL A 156 2.37 -18.89 -11.05
N MET A 157 3.07 -19.79 -11.70
CA MET A 157 4.19 -20.49 -11.07
C MET A 157 5.44 -19.62 -11.17
N VAL A 158 5.87 -19.09 -10.04
CA VAL A 158 7.09 -18.29 -9.92
C VAL A 158 8.25 -19.21 -9.60
N GLN A 159 9.30 -19.17 -10.40
CA GLN A 159 10.57 -19.81 -10.09
C GLN A 159 11.64 -18.73 -9.92
N ALA A 160 12.21 -18.65 -8.73
CA ALA A 160 13.30 -17.74 -8.37
C ALA A 160 14.53 -18.56 -7.94
N GLY A 161 15.49 -18.72 -8.84
CA GLY A 161 16.58 -19.68 -8.67
C GLY A 161 16.04 -21.10 -8.46
N ASN A 162 16.28 -21.68 -7.28
CA ASN A 162 15.82 -23.04 -6.91
C ASN A 162 14.45 -23.04 -6.19
N VAL A 163 13.86 -21.87 -5.91
CA VAL A 163 12.58 -21.75 -5.20
C VAL A 163 11.44 -21.71 -6.20
N ARG A 164 10.40 -22.51 -5.95
CA ARG A 164 9.14 -22.48 -6.71
C ARG A 164 8.01 -22.05 -5.81
N LEU A 165 7.23 -21.05 -6.25
CA LEU A 165 6.12 -20.45 -5.52
C LEU A 165 4.89 -20.42 -6.43
N PRO A 166 3.83 -21.17 -6.13
CA PRO A 166 2.55 -20.93 -6.77
C PRO A 166 1.98 -19.61 -6.23
N LEU A 167 1.57 -18.72 -7.11
CA LEU A 167 0.97 -17.44 -6.78
C LEU A 167 -0.39 -17.34 -7.47
N LYS A 168 -1.45 -17.17 -6.68
CA LYS A 168 -2.79 -17.02 -7.23
C LYS A 168 -3.03 -15.62 -7.75
N LYS A 169 -3.96 -15.52 -8.67
CA LYS A 169 -4.42 -14.23 -9.18
C LYS A 169 -4.87 -13.29 -8.06
N GLY A 170 -4.42 -12.04 -8.09
CA GLY A 170 -4.69 -11.03 -7.08
C GLY A 170 -3.81 -11.14 -5.82
N GLU A 171 -3.01 -12.18 -5.67
CA GLU A 171 -2.14 -12.36 -4.52
C GLU A 171 -0.78 -11.67 -4.68
N LEU A 172 -0.30 -11.15 -3.56
CA LEU A 172 1.05 -10.61 -3.42
C LEU A 172 1.94 -11.68 -2.79
N SER A 173 3.06 -12.01 -3.44
CA SER A 173 4.01 -13.00 -2.92
C SER A 173 4.72 -12.53 -1.65
N ALA A 174 5.31 -13.49 -0.93
CA ALA A 174 6.39 -13.18 0.00
C ALA A 174 7.62 -12.60 -0.76
N TRP A 175 8.55 -12.01 -0.01
CA TRP A 175 9.82 -11.55 -0.54
C TRP A 175 10.73 -12.72 -0.91
N PHE A 176 11.34 -12.66 -2.10
CA PHE A 176 12.39 -13.58 -2.53
C PHE A 176 13.59 -12.81 -3.09
N SER A 177 14.71 -13.51 -3.27
CA SER A 177 15.94 -12.92 -3.78
C SER A 177 16.32 -13.52 -5.13
N LEU A 178 16.89 -12.68 -5.99
CA LEU A 178 17.57 -13.10 -7.21
C LEU A 178 19.04 -12.66 -7.11
N ASN A 179 19.95 -13.50 -7.55
CA ASN A 179 21.38 -13.17 -7.63
C ASN A 179 21.70 -12.42 -8.93
N HIS A 180 20.98 -12.74 -9.99
CA HIS A 180 21.15 -12.13 -11.30
C HIS A 180 19.82 -11.56 -11.79
N CYS A 181 19.91 -10.47 -12.51
CA CYS A 181 18.72 -9.81 -13.07
C CYS A 181 18.17 -10.55 -14.30
N LEU A 182 18.96 -11.40 -14.92
CA LEU A 182 18.58 -12.21 -16.07
C LEU A 182 18.80 -13.71 -15.75
N GLY A 183 17.81 -14.52 -16.06
CA GLY A 183 17.90 -15.99 -15.95
C GLY A 183 17.39 -16.56 -14.61
N ASP A 184 17.48 -15.83 -13.51
CA ASP A 184 17.07 -16.30 -12.18
C ASP A 184 15.54 -16.29 -11.97
N LEU A 185 14.81 -15.42 -12.67
CA LEU A 185 13.35 -15.34 -12.55
C LEU A 185 12.68 -15.99 -13.76
N LYS A 186 11.78 -16.94 -13.48
CA LYS A 186 10.86 -17.49 -14.47
C LYS A 186 9.43 -17.43 -13.98
N LEU A 187 8.50 -17.13 -14.88
CA LEU A 187 7.06 -17.16 -14.68
C LEU A 187 6.48 -18.19 -15.67
N ASN A 188 5.87 -19.26 -15.15
CA ASN A 188 5.37 -20.37 -15.97
C ASN A 188 6.45 -20.86 -16.97
N ASP A 189 7.67 -21.08 -16.45
CA ASP A 189 8.87 -21.52 -17.18
C ASP A 189 9.45 -20.53 -18.21
N GLN A 190 8.84 -19.35 -18.40
CA GLN A 190 9.39 -18.30 -19.26
C GLN A 190 10.28 -17.35 -18.46
N MET A 191 11.48 -17.09 -18.95
CA MET A 191 12.42 -16.16 -18.35
C MET A 191 11.88 -14.73 -18.38
N VAL A 192 12.07 -14.01 -17.28
CA VAL A 192 11.74 -12.61 -17.15
C VAL A 192 13.00 -11.80 -16.86
N ASP A 193 13.20 -10.77 -17.67
CA ASP A 193 14.28 -9.82 -17.50
C ASP A 193 13.86 -8.73 -16.50
N VAL A 194 14.63 -8.61 -15.42
CA VAL A 194 14.46 -7.58 -14.39
C VAL A 194 15.70 -6.67 -14.28
N CYS A 195 16.54 -6.58 -15.32
CA CYS A 195 17.78 -5.80 -15.29
C CYS A 195 17.58 -4.28 -15.23
N LYS A 196 16.36 -3.80 -15.29
CA LYS A 196 16.01 -2.42 -14.91
C LYS A 196 16.02 -2.19 -13.39
N ALA A 197 16.02 -3.27 -12.59
CA ALA A 197 16.19 -3.19 -11.15
C ALA A 197 17.66 -2.94 -10.78
N THR A 198 17.88 -2.39 -9.59
CA THR A 198 19.20 -2.17 -9.03
C THR A 198 19.45 -3.17 -7.90
N ALA A 199 20.59 -3.87 -7.95
CA ALA A 199 21.00 -4.76 -6.86
C ALA A 199 21.13 -3.99 -5.54
N GLY A 200 20.77 -4.62 -4.45
CA GLY A 200 20.75 -3.98 -3.13
C GLY A 200 19.44 -3.28 -2.79
N GLN A 201 18.50 -3.19 -3.73
CA GLN A 201 17.19 -2.56 -3.55
C GLN A 201 16.07 -3.60 -3.64
N SER A 202 14.87 -3.19 -3.21
CA SER A 202 13.67 -4.01 -3.24
C SER A 202 12.65 -3.49 -4.24
N PHE A 203 11.98 -4.41 -4.93
CA PHE A 203 11.06 -4.10 -6.02
C PHE A 203 9.74 -4.89 -5.93
N LEU A 204 8.69 -4.23 -6.37
CA LEU A 204 7.42 -4.87 -6.70
C LEU A 204 7.38 -5.14 -8.21
N LEU A 205 7.06 -6.36 -8.57
CA LEU A 205 6.77 -6.78 -9.94
C LEU A 205 5.26 -7.00 -10.06
N VAL A 206 4.64 -6.39 -11.06
CA VAL A 206 3.27 -6.70 -11.46
C VAL A 206 3.36 -7.53 -12.72
N VAL A 207 2.76 -8.72 -12.70
CA VAL A 207 2.93 -9.71 -13.78
C VAL A 207 1.59 -10.26 -14.29
N ASP A 208 1.56 -10.56 -15.57
CA ASP A 208 0.47 -11.22 -16.25
C ASP A 208 0.99 -12.52 -16.89
N LYS A 209 0.53 -13.68 -16.41
CA LYS A 209 1.00 -15.03 -16.85
C LYS A 209 2.53 -15.14 -16.81
N SER A 210 3.18 -14.79 -17.90
CA SER A 210 4.64 -14.85 -18.05
C SER A 210 5.26 -13.50 -18.42
N ARG A 211 4.45 -12.43 -18.40
CA ARG A 211 4.88 -11.10 -18.82
C ARG A 211 4.98 -10.14 -17.64
N LEU A 212 6.09 -9.42 -17.57
CA LEU A 212 6.27 -8.31 -16.65
C LEU A 212 5.47 -7.09 -17.18
N LEU A 213 4.52 -6.61 -16.38
CA LEU A 213 3.71 -5.43 -16.69
C LEU A 213 4.31 -4.17 -16.07
N SER A 214 4.84 -4.28 -14.84
CA SER A 214 5.45 -3.16 -14.15
C SER A 214 6.56 -3.64 -13.22
N LEU A 215 7.62 -2.85 -13.09
CA LEU A 215 8.71 -3.01 -12.14
C LEU A 215 8.88 -1.70 -11.39
N THR A 216 8.68 -1.73 -10.09
CA THR A 216 8.62 -0.52 -9.27
C THR A 216 9.42 -0.71 -7.99
N GLN A 217 10.24 0.26 -7.63
CA GLN A 217 10.97 0.25 -6.37
C GLN A 217 9.98 0.36 -5.19
N SER A 218 10.18 -0.52 -4.21
CA SER A 218 9.34 -0.62 -3.00
C SER A 218 9.91 0.16 -1.84
#